data_83f8ad742a8718bc81ee1a985c234d91
#
_entry.id   83f8ad742a8718bc81ee1a985c234d91
#
_cell.length_a   1.000
_cell.length_b   1.000
_cell.length_c   1.000
_cell.angle_alpha   90.00
_cell.angle_beta   90.00
_cell.angle_gamma   90.00
#
_symmetry.space_group_name_H-M   'P 1'
#
loop_
_entity.id
_entity.type
_entity.pdbx_description
1 polymer ?
#
loop_
_entity_poly.entity_id
_entity_poly.type
_entity_poly.pdbx_seq_one_letter_code
_entity_poly.pdbx_strand_id
1 'polypeptide(L)'
;EETLVIHIRSGDIFAHEHNPPHDYTPNPLIYYKNLIESFKKVIVVTENDNYNPIIPELKKYDHVSIQATDVGNDFSTLMRAKNLASSGTGTFAVAAALCSSNINNFYCSNLYLNEHLNPEMLIASGIKVLMMEFEGYLDHKTWKNNEEQRKFILEYNNESI
;
A
#
# COMPACT_ATOMS: atom_id res chain seq x y z
N GLU A 1 4.74 18.58 3.86
CA GLU A 1 5.31 17.59 4.82
C GLU A 1 4.23 16.90 5.67
N GLU A 2 3.00 17.39 5.68
CA GLU A 2 1.94 16.90 6.57
C GLU A 2 0.95 15.93 5.89
N THR A 3 1.07 15.74 4.59
CA THR A 3 0.18 14.86 3.80
C THR A 3 0.91 13.61 3.36
N LEU A 4 0.30 12.45 3.58
CA LEU A 4 0.67 11.15 3.04
C LEU A 4 -0.31 10.77 1.93
N VAL A 5 0.20 10.26 0.83
CA VAL A 5 -0.60 9.57 -0.19
C VAL A 5 -0.25 8.09 -0.14
N ILE A 6 -1.26 7.24 -0.06
CA ILE A 6 -1.10 5.77 -0.01
C ILE A 6 -1.80 5.18 -1.22
N HIS A 7 -1.09 4.39 -2.01
CA HIS A 7 -1.72 3.53 -3.00
C HIS A 7 -2.06 2.18 -2.37
N ILE A 8 -3.32 1.80 -2.40
CA ILE A 8 -3.79 0.49 -1.92
C ILE A 8 -4.48 -0.23 -3.08
N ARG A 9 -3.89 -1.35 -3.49
CA ARG A 9 -4.50 -2.19 -4.50
C ARG A 9 -5.71 -2.94 -3.95
N SER A 10 -6.76 -3.07 -4.74
CA SER A 10 -7.97 -3.83 -4.47
C SER A 10 -8.28 -4.77 -5.63
N GLY A 11 -9.33 -4.57 -6.36
CA GLY A 11 -9.65 -5.24 -7.62
C GLY A 11 -9.45 -6.76 -7.57
N ASP A 12 -8.70 -7.25 -8.53
CA ASP A 12 -8.42 -8.67 -8.76
C ASP A 12 -7.75 -9.40 -7.57
N ILE A 13 -7.11 -8.66 -6.66
CA ILE A 13 -6.45 -9.22 -5.49
C ILE A 13 -7.45 -9.69 -4.44
N PHE A 14 -8.59 -9.00 -4.35
CA PHE A 14 -9.61 -9.21 -3.33
C PHE A 14 -10.97 -9.63 -3.89
N ALA A 15 -11.15 -9.70 -5.21
CA ALA A 15 -12.39 -10.18 -5.81
C ALA A 15 -12.61 -11.66 -5.50
N HIS A 16 -13.79 -12.01 -5.01
CA HIS A 16 -14.12 -13.38 -4.58
C HIS A 16 -14.09 -14.41 -5.71
N GLU A 17 -14.33 -13.99 -6.94
CA GLU A 17 -14.48 -14.87 -8.11
C GLU A 17 -13.16 -15.23 -8.80
N HIS A 18 -12.05 -14.63 -8.40
CA HIS A 18 -10.77 -14.83 -9.06
C HIS A 18 -9.75 -15.35 -8.04
N ASN A 19 -8.98 -16.36 -8.46
CA ASN A 19 -7.77 -16.71 -7.75
C ASN A 19 -6.83 -15.49 -7.85
N PRO A 20 -6.45 -14.88 -6.73
CA PRO A 20 -5.52 -13.76 -6.78
C PRO A 20 -4.21 -14.21 -7.41
N PRO A 21 -3.45 -13.32 -8.05
CA PRO A 21 -2.11 -13.65 -8.53
C PRO A 21 -1.29 -14.25 -7.38
N HIS A 22 -0.73 -15.44 -7.61
CA HIS A 22 -0.02 -16.20 -6.56
C HIS A 22 1.12 -15.46 -5.89
N ASP A 23 1.66 -14.44 -6.57
CA ASP A 23 2.81 -13.68 -6.07
C ASP A 23 2.40 -12.48 -5.22
N TYR A 24 1.10 -12.28 -5.01
CA TYR A 24 0.60 -11.13 -4.28
C TYR A 24 0.50 -11.41 -2.79
N THR A 25 1.10 -10.54 -1.99
CA THR A 25 0.95 -10.53 -0.54
C THR A 25 0.51 -9.13 -0.12
N PRO A 26 -0.76 -8.95 0.28
CA PRO A 26 -1.24 -7.64 0.73
C PRO A 26 -0.57 -7.25 2.05
N ASN A 27 -0.31 -5.97 2.25
CA ASN A 27 0.16 -5.49 3.53
C ASN A 27 -0.92 -5.68 4.63
N PRO A 28 -0.51 -5.95 5.88
CA PRO A 28 -1.44 -6.00 7.00
C PRO A 28 -2.00 -4.61 7.34
N LEU A 29 -3.16 -4.57 7.98
CA LEU A 29 -3.79 -3.31 8.40
C LEU A 29 -2.87 -2.46 9.28
N ILE A 30 -2.05 -3.08 10.13
CA ILE A 30 -1.12 -2.38 11.01
C ILE A 30 -0.09 -1.54 10.24
N TYR A 31 0.33 -1.98 9.04
CA TYR A 31 1.20 -1.17 8.17
C TYR A 31 0.60 0.21 7.91
N TYR A 32 -0.65 0.23 7.51
CA TYR A 32 -1.35 1.47 7.19
C TYR A 32 -1.63 2.31 8.44
N LYS A 33 -2.03 1.67 9.55
CA LYS A 33 -2.27 2.36 10.82
C LYS A 33 -1.02 3.10 11.31
N ASN A 34 0.13 2.43 11.33
CA ASN A 34 1.39 3.04 11.75
C ASN A 34 1.77 4.25 10.88
N LEU A 35 1.47 4.19 9.58
CA LEU A 35 1.72 5.31 8.69
C LEU A 35 0.76 6.48 8.94
N ILE A 36 -0.56 6.22 8.96
CA ILE A 36 -1.56 7.29 9.04
C ILE A 36 -1.49 8.08 10.36
N GLU A 37 -1.09 7.45 11.46
CA GLU A 37 -0.91 8.10 12.76
C GLU A 37 0.18 9.17 12.75
N SER A 38 1.12 9.09 11.82
CA SER A 38 2.24 10.03 11.70
C SER A 38 1.94 11.26 10.84
N PHE A 39 0.75 11.34 10.23
CA PHE A 39 0.39 12.39 9.28
C PHE A 39 -0.93 13.07 9.64
N LYS A 40 -1.03 14.37 9.39
CA LYS A 40 -2.25 15.16 9.65
C LYS A 40 -3.32 14.97 8.57
N LYS A 41 -2.92 14.56 7.38
CA LYS A 41 -3.82 14.32 6.26
C LYS A 41 -3.34 13.12 5.47
N VAL A 42 -4.27 12.23 5.14
CA VAL A 42 -3.98 11.04 4.34
C VAL A 42 -4.96 10.94 3.18
N ILE A 43 -4.43 10.66 2.01
CA ILE A 43 -5.19 10.35 0.80
C ILE A 43 -4.89 8.90 0.43
N VAL A 44 -5.88 8.05 0.48
CA VAL A 44 -5.79 6.67 0.02
C VAL A 44 -6.31 6.61 -1.40
N VAL A 45 -5.44 6.27 -2.34
CA VAL A 45 -5.78 6.04 -3.75
C VAL A 45 -5.96 4.54 -3.95
N THR A 46 -7.13 4.13 -4.44
CA THR A 46 -7.50 2.72 -4.61
C THR A 46 -8.49 2.55 -5.76
N GLU A 47 -8.78 1.31 -6.15
CA GLU A 47 -9.82 0.99 -7.13
C GLU A 47 -11.22 1.30 -6.57
N ASN A 48 -12.15 1.63 -7.48
CA ASN A 48 -13.55 1.92 -7.12
C ASN A 48 -14.35 0.63 -6.93
N ASP A 49 -14.01 -0.10 -5.88
CA ASP A 49 -14.71 -1.32 -5.46
C ASP A 49 -14.80 -1.38 -3.92
N ASN A 50 -15.32 -2.47 -3.40
CA ASN A 50 -15.46 -2.73 -1.97
C ASN A 50 -14.86 -4.08 -1.55
N TYR A 51 -13.95 -4.62 -2.33
CA TYR A 51 -13.41 -5.95 -2.10
C TYR A 51 -12.33 -5.98 -1.00
N ASN A 52 -11.50 -4.94 -0.92
CA ASN A 52 -10.41 -4.89 0.05
C ASN A 52 -10.93 -4.56 1.47
N PRO A 53 -10.78 -5.49 2.44
CA PRO A 53 -11.32 -5.31 3.79
C PRO A 53 -10.58 -4.23 4.62
N ILE A 54 -9.42 -3.78 4.17
CA ILE A 54 -8.64 -2.73 4.84
C ILE A 54 -9.26 -1.35 4.62
N ILE A 55 -9.81 -1.09 3.44
CA ILE A 55 -10.36 0.23 3.10
C ILE A 55 -11.44 0.71 4.09
N PRO A 56 -12.44 -0.11 4.48
CA PRO A 56 -13.42 0.29 5.50
C PRO A 56 -12.79 0.65 6.85
N GLU A 57 -11.71 -0.04 7.24
CA GLU A 57 -11.02 0.26 8.50
C GLU A 57 -10.32 1.62 8.46
N LEU A 58 -9.70 1.97 7.34
CA LEU A 58 -9.04 3.26 7.17
C LEU A 58 -10.04 4.42 7.09
N LYS A 59 -11.25 4.20 6.56
CA LYS A 59 -12.32 5.21 6.53
C LYS A 59 -12.80 5.66 7.92
N LYS A 60 -12.46 4.94 8.98
CA LYS A 60 -12.83 5.31 10.36
C LYS A 60 -12.03 6.49 10.92
N TYR A 61 -10.95 6.89 10.25
CA TYR A 61 -10.09 7.99 10.67
C TYR A 61 -10.48 9.28 9.96
N ASP A 62 -10.82 10.33 10.72
CA ASP A 62 -11.35 11.60 10.18
C ASP A 62 -10.38 12.32 9.23
N HIS A 63 -9.07 12.11 9.38
CA HIS A 63 -8.04 12.72 8.54
C HIS A 63 -7.67 11.88 7.32
N VAL A 64 -8.37 10.75 7.09
CA VAL A 64 -8.19 9.87 5.94
C VAL A 64 -9.30 10.10 4.92
N SER A 65 -8.94 10.40 3.68
CA SER A 65 -9.84 10.47 2.54
C SER A 65 -9.54 9.38 1.52
N ILE A 66 -10.58 8.84 0.90
CA ILE A 66 -10.44 7.82 -0.15
C ILE A 66 -10.65 8.48 -1.50
N GLN A 67 -9.72 8.24 -2.41
CA GLN A 67 -9.81 8.61 -3.81
C GLN A 67 -9.84 7.35 -4.66
N ALA A 68 -10.88 7.21 -5.47
CA ALA A 68 -11.05 6.12 -6.43
C ALA A 68 -11.67 6.73 -7.70
N THR A 69 -10.84 7.28 -8.55
CA THR A 69 -11.24 8.03 -9.74
C THR A 69 -10.76 7.29 -11.00
N ASP A 70 -10.47 8.01 -12.07
CA ASP A 70 -9.82 7.40 -13.23
C ASP A 70 -8.31 7.27 -13.02
N VAL A 71 -7.71 6.39 -13.77
CA VAL A 71 -6.30 6.03 -13.67
C VAL A 71 -5.36 7.24 -13.84
N GLY A 72 -5.73 8.21 -14.68
CA GLY A 72 -4.92 9.41 -14.92
C GLY A 72 -4.91 10.36 -13.72
N ASN A 73 -6.09 10.59 -13.14
CA ASN A 73 -6.24 11.41 -11.94
C ASN A 73 -5.56 10.76 -10.73
N ASP A 74 -5.74 9.45 -10.56
CA ASP A 74 -5.13 8.69 -9.46
C ASP A 74 -3.61 8.70 -9.57
N PHE A 75 -3.05 8.43 -10.77
CA PHE A 75 -1.62 8.51 -11.00
C PHE A 75 -1.05 9.91 -10.76
N SER A 76 -1.77 10.95 -11.22
CA SER A 76 -1.40 12.34 -10.98
C SER A 76 -1.35 12.69 -9.49
N THR A 77 -2.27 12.15 -8.68
CA THR A 77 -2.28 12.35 -7.23
C THR A 77 -1.05 11.70 -6.59
N LEU A 78 -0.70 10.49 -7.00
CA LEU A 78 0.52 9.82 -6.54
C LEU A 78 1.78 10.62 -6.89
N MET A 79 1.89 11.10 -8.12
CA MET A 79 3.06 11.88 -8.60
C MET A 79 3.25 13.22 -7.87
N ARG A 80 2.17 13.83 -7.37
CA ARG A 80 2.24 15.10 -6.63
C ARG A 80 2.57 14.93 -5.16
N ALA A 81 2.58 13.71 -4.65
CA ALA A 81 2.90 13.43 -3.25
C ALA A 81 4.34 13.83 -2.93
N LYS A 82 4.56 14.31 -1.71
CA LYS A 82 5.91 14.38 -1.09
C LYS A 82 6.22 13.12 -0.31
N ASN A 83 5.19 12.52 0.27
CA ASN A 83 5.25 11.27 1.01
C ASN A 83 4.30 10.30 0.32
N LEU A 84 4.84 9.23 -0.24
CA LEU A 84 4.11 8.19 -0.97
C LEU A 84 4.32 6.84 -0.30
N ALA A 85 3.25 6.09 -0.11
CA ALA A 85 3.31 4.72 0.39
C ALA A 85 2.75 3.73 -0.65
N SER A 86 3.40 2.57 -0.76
CA SER A 86 2.97 1.47 -1.62
C SER A 86 2.13 0.45 -0.86
N SER A 87 1.36 -0.33 -1.59
CA SER A 87 0.56 -1.45 -1.06
C SER A 87 1.33 -2.78 -0.92
N GLY A 88 2.65 -2.74 -0.97
CA GLY A 88 3.50 -3.92 -1.04
C GLY A 88 3.75 -4.32 -2.49
N THR A 89 3.10 -5.36 -2.97
CA THR A 89 3.24 -5.81 -4.35
C THR A 89 2.50 -4.91 -5.35
N GLY A 90 3.10 -4.62 -6.49
CA GLY A 90 2.53 -3.82 -7.57
C GLY A 90 3.43 -2.66 -7.98
N THR A 91 3.28 -2.22 -9.23
CA THR A 91 4.18 -1.25 -9.86
C THR A 91 3.64 0.18 -9.89
N PHE A 92 2.35 0.39 -9.61
CA PHE A 92 1.69 1.68 -9.84
C PHE A 92 2.29 2.82 -9.01
N ALA A 93 2.47 2.62 -7.70
CA ALA A 93 3.10 3.61 -6.83
C ALA A 93 4.59 3.81 -7.15
N VAL A 94 5.29 2.73 -7.51
CA VAL A 94 6.71 2.79 -7.90
C VAL A 94 6.89 3.56 -9.20
N ALA A 95 6.04 3.32 -10.19
CA ALA A 95 6.05 4.05 -11.45
C ALA A 95 5.80 5.56 -11.22
N ALA A 96 4.83 5.89 -10.36
CA ALA A 96 4.56 7.28 -9.99
C ALA A 96 5.79 7.92 -9.30
N ALA A 97 6.47 7.18 -8.43
CA ALA A 97 7.67 7.66 -7.77
C ALA A 97 8.81 7.94 -8.75
N LEU A 98 9.07 7.05 -9.70
CA LEU A 98 10.12 7.21 -10.70
C LEU A 98 9.82 8.32 -11.72
N CYS A 99 8.53 8.61 -11.98
CA CYS A 99 8.10 9.68 -12.88
C CYS A 99 7.98 11.04 -12.19
N SER A 100 8.11 11.10 -10.87
CA SER A 100 7.88 12.31 -10.07
C SER A 100 9.18 12.99 -9.67
N SER A 101 9.17 14.32 -9.67
CA SER A 101 10.22 15.16 -9.05
C SER A 101 9.83 15.66 -7.65
N ASN A 102 8.66 15.27 -7.13
CA ASN A 102 8.11 15.82 -5.88
C ASN A 102 8.30 14.88 -4.68
N ILE A 103 8.44 13.57 -4.93
CA ILE A 103 8.47 12.56 -3.89
C ILE A 103 9.82 12.61 -3.17
N ASN A 104 9.77 12.86 -1.86
CA ASN A 104 10.93 12.86 -0.99
C ASN A 104 11.06 11.55 -0.22
N ASN A 105 9.92 11.00 0.23
CA ASN A 105 9.86 9.79 1.04
C ASN A 105 8.94 8.76 0.39
N PHE A 106 9.45 7.54 0.27
CA PHE A 106 8.69 6.38 -0.21
C PHE A 106 8.62 5.32 0.88
N TYR A 107 7.41 5.01 1.32
CA TYR A 107 7.14 4.02 2.36
C TYR A 107 6.74 2.70 1.73
N CYS A 108 7.38 1.63 2.14
CA CYS A 108 7.07 0.27 1.70
C CYS A 108 7.22 -0.73 2.85
N SER A 109 6.80 -1.95 2.61
CA SER A 109 7.05 -3.09 3.49
C SER A 109 8.08 -4.03 2.86
N ASN A 110 8.55 -5.00 3.63
CA ASN A 110 9.36 -6.11 3.12
C ASN A 110 8.55 -7.12 2.24
N LEU A 111 7.22 -6.88 2.09
CA LEU A 111 6.31 -7.70 1.30
C LEU A 111 6.24 -7.21 -0.16
N TYR A 112 7.37 -7.10 -0.83
CA TYR A 112 7.43 -6.69 -2.23
C TYR A 112 8.11 -7.76 -3.09
N LEU A 113 7.83 -7.72 -4.39
CA LEU A 113 8.57 -8.49 -5.37
C LEU A 113 9.68 -7.62 -5.97
N ASN A 114 10.88 -8.17 -6.13
CA ASN A 114 12.03 -7.45 -6.71
C ASN A 114 11.74 -6.90 -8.11
N GLU A 115 10.88 -7.58 -8.86
CA GLU A 115 10.43 -7.16 -10.20
C GLU A 115 9.50 -5.94 -10.14
N HIS A 116 8.83 -5.70 -9.01
CA HIS A 116 7.87 -4.61 -8.84
C HIS A 116 8.45 -3.41 -8.11
N LEU A 117 9.40 -3.62 -7.23
CA LEU A 117 10.06 -2.57 -6.46
C LEU A 117 11.56 -2.86 -6.40
N ASN A 118 12.34 -1.89 -6.81
CA ASN A 118 13.78 -1.89 -6.56
C ASN A 118 14.10 -0.67 -5.68
N PRO A 119 14.31 -0.85 -4.37
CA PRO A 119 14.62 0.24 -3.45
C PRO A 119 15.86 1.04 -3.86
N GLU A 120 16.87 0.37 -4.42
CA GLU A 120 18.11 1.03 -4.86
C GLU A 120 17.88 2.02 -6.01
N MET A 121 16.96 1.72 -6.93
CA MET A 121 16.59 2.65 -8.00
C MET A 121 15.93 3.92 -7.45
N LEU A 122 15.05 3.79 -6.47
CA LEU A 122 14.41 4.93 -5.82
C LEU A 122 15.44 5.77 -5.07
N ILE A 123 16.35 5.14 -4.34
CA ILE A 123 17.43 5.82 -3.61
C ILE A 123 18.36 6.54 -4.60
N ALA A 124 18.73 5.90 -5.72
CA ALA A 124 19.55 6.51 -6.74
C ALA A 124 18.86 7.72 -7.41
N SER A 125 17.52 7.75 -7.42
CA SER A 125 16.73 8.89 -7.87
C SER A 125 16.56 10.00 -6.82
N GLY A 126 17.21 9.88 -5.66
CA GLY A 126 17.18 10.87 -4.58
C GLY A 126 15.99 10.72 -3.62
N ILE A 127 15.24 9.62 -3.71
CA ILE A 127 14.09 9.36 -2.86
C ILE A 127 14.56 8.59 -1.61
N LYS A 128 14.13 9.05 -0.43
CA LYS A 128 14.36 8.31 0.81
C LYS A 128 13.36 7.16 0.91
N VAL A 129 13.85 5.92 0.95
CA VAL A 129 13.02 4.73 1.13
C VAL A 129 12.97 4.35 2.60
N LEU A 130 11.76 4.17 3.13
CA LEU A 130 11.48 3.76 4.51
C LEU A 130 10.71 2.44 4.48
N MET A 131 11.36 1.38 4.92
CA MET A 131 10.81 0.01 4.88
C MET A 131 10.36 -0.44 6.26
N MET A 132 9.17 -1.01 6.34
CA MET A 132 8.66 -1.71 7.52
C MET A 132 8.76 -3.22 7.31
N GLU A 133 9.21 -3.92 8.33
CA GLU A 133 9.34 -5.38 8.32
C GLU A 133 8.22 -6.02 9.14
N PHE A 134 7.68 -7.13 8.63
CA PHE A 134 6.61 -7.91 9.25
C PHE A 134 7.06 -9.35 9.39
N GLU A 135 7.43 -9.73 10.62
CA GLU A 135 7.83 -11.10 10.96
C GLU A 135 6.61 -11.95 11.29
N GLY A 136 6.62 -13.23 10.89
CA GLY A 136 5.50 -14.14 11.15
C GLY A 136 4.19 -13.78 10.45
N TYR A 137 4.25 -12.92 9.44
CA TYR A 137 3.14 -12.59 8.56
C TYR A 137 2.99 -13.62 7.43
N LEU A 138 2.12 -13.36 6.47
CA LEU A 138 1.93 -14.22 5.30
C LEU A 138 3.23 -14.30 4.48
N ASP A 139 3.62 -15.51 4.14
CA ASP A 139 4.72 -15.73 3.20
C ASP A 139 4.34 -15.26 1.79
N HIS A 140 5.35 -14.87 1.02
CA HIS A 140 5.16 -14.61 -0.40
C HIS A 140 4.53 -15.81 -1.10
N LYS A 141 3.61 -15.54 -2.05
CA LYS A 141 2.91 -16.55 -2.86
C LYS A 141 1.90 -17.41 -2.10
N THR A 142 1.54 -17.04 -0.87
CA THR A 142 0.55 -17.80 -0.07
C THR A 142 -0.82 -17.15 -0.01
N TRP A 143 -0.99 -15.94 -0.56
CA TRP A 143 -2.27 -15.25 -0.57
C TRP A 143 -3.30 -15.99 -1.41
N LYS A 144 -4.42 -16.35 -0.80
CA LYS A 144 -5.55 -17.07 -1.42
C LYS A 144 -6.86 -16.31 -1.34
N ASN A 145 -6.86 -15.16 -0.67
CA ASN A 145 -8.06 -14.34 -0.45
C ASN A 145 -9.22 -15.10 0.24
N ASN A 146 -8.92 -16.10 1.05
CA ASN A 146 -9.93 -16.79 1.85
C ASN A 146 -10.29 -16.01 3.12
N GLU A 147 -11.38 -16.40 3.79
CA GLU A 147 -11.89 -15.70 4.98
C GLU A 147 -10.85 -15.64 6.11
N GLU A 148 -10.11 -16.73 6.33
CA GLU A 148 -9.07 -16.80 7.35
C GLU A 148 -7.96 -15.78 7.11
N GLN A 149 -7.45 -15.71 5.88
CA GLN A 149 -6.42 -14.73 5.52
C GLN A 149 -6.94 -13.30 5.52
N ARG A 150 -8.19 -13.07 5.07
CA ARG A 150 -8.83 -11.75 5.16
C ARG A 150 -8.97 -11.26 6.61
N LYS A 151 -9.30 -12.16 7.52
CA LYS A 151 -9.32 -11.86 8.96
C LYS A 151 -7.91 -11.60 9.47
N PHE A 152 -6.96 -12.47 9.10
CA PHE A 152 -5.57 -12.37 9.55
C PHE A 152 -4.92 -11.04 9.17
N ILE A 153 -5.10 -10.55 7.95
CA ILE A 153 -4.52 -9.25 7.54
C ILE A 153 -5.09 -8.05 8.32
N LEU A 154 -6.29 -8.19 8.90
CA LEU A 154 -6.90 -7.16 9.75
C LEU A 154 -6.43 -7.25 11.20
N GLU A 155 -6.16 -8.45 11.69
CA GLU A 155 -5.85 -8.73 13.10
C GLU A 155 -4.35 -8.86 13.37
N TYR A 156 -3.53 -9.06 12.32
CA TYR A 156 -2.10 -9.16 12.49
C TYR A 156 -1.53 -7.95 13.22
N ASN A 157 -0.79 -8.21 14.27
CA ASN A 157 -0.11 -7.21 15.06
C ASN A 157 1.38 -7.58 15.16
N ASN A 158 2.25 -6.63 14.89
CA ASN A 158 3.71 -6.82 14.94
C ASN A 158 4.25 -6.70 16.38
N GLU A 159 3.40 -6.93 17.39
CA GLU A 159 3.86 -7.05 18.76
C GLU A 159 4.68 -8.35 18.87
N SER A 160 5.99 -8.14 18.81
CA SER A 160 7.01 -9.16 18.97
C SER A 160 6.73 -10.06 20.18
N ILE A 161 6.83 -11.34 19.93
CA ILE A 161 6.99 -12.36 20.96
C ILE A 161 8.21 -12.05 21.83
#